data_1e2d9f2aae58cebdae21377eaa571eee
#
_entry.id   1e2d9f2aae58cebdae21377eaa571eee
#
_cell.length_a   1.000
_cell.length_b   1.000
_cell.length_c   1.000
_cell.angle_alpha   90.00
_cell.angle_beta   90.00
_cell.angle_gamma   90.00
#
_symmetry.space_group_name_H-M   'P 1'
#
loop_
_entity.id
_entity.type
_entity.pdbx_description
1 polymer ?
#
loop_
_entity_poly.entity_id
_entity_poly.type
_entity_poly.pdbx_seq_one_letter_code
_entity_poly.pdbx_strand_id
1 'polypeptide(L)'
;MKKYISILLVSFATSAVFVSCEDSIDKENKPIPYEPIGGYENSDEVAAAHLVSKFSFDGTIDDSKNGITGGTGTNVSYDAGIKGSAYKGSTSSFIAYDNVASSVVNLKSITVSMWIKTDQHTGGAQSLFMLPKKTDFWGNIFSLIESGSSNTSMFLKNHIQRDVTPSIDWSGQFVEHNGDNILKNMYGSWKQIVWSYNGTSSTYSIYVDGQKIVLPVSISKRYASDPTKGGGPFGELASSEVSKFIIGGYQQHLGAPWGAPDGWMLNYTGLMDEFRIYDVALTDNEVSALYKLEKDKR
;
A
#
# COMPACT_ATOMS: atom_id res chain seq x y z
N MET A 1 40.65 -93.32 5.96
CA MET A 1 39.31 -93.10 5.41
C MET A 1 38.82 -91.79 6.06
N LYS A 2 38.91 -90.64 5.36
CA LYS A 2 38.42 -89.34 5.82
C LYS A 2 37.25 -88.99 4.93
N LYS A 3 36.08 -88.85 5.56
CA LYS A 3 34.83 -88.39 4.87
C LYS A 3 34.82 -86.87 4.85
N TYR A 4 34.75 -86.27 3.66
CA TYR A 4 34.52 -84.85 3.49
C TYR A 4 33.01 -84.65 3.41
N ILE A 5 32.48 -83.82 4.30
CA ILE A 5 31.12 -83.34 4.28
C ILE A 5 31.14 -81.97 3.58
N SER A 6 30.56 -81.89 2.39
CA SER A 6 30.37 -80.59 1.70
C SER A 6 29.12 -79.92 2.24
N ILE A 7 29.28 -78.73 2.85
CA ILE A 7 28.19 -77.90 3.28
C ILE A 7 27.83 -76.97 2.11
N LEU A 8 26.60 -77.13 1.59
CA LEU A 8 26.02 -76.28 0.56
C LEU A 8 25.44 -75.03 1.24
N LEU A 9 26.05 -73.85 1.04
CA LEU A 9 25.49 -72.56 1.49
C LEU A 9 24.45 -72.13 0.46
N VAL A 10 23.18 -72.12 0.85
CA VAL A 10 22.09 -71.55 0.06
C VAL A 10 21.97 -70.07 0.49
N SER A 11 22.41 -69.17 -0.40
CA SER A 11 22.19 -67.73 -0.23
C SER A 11 20.77 -67.38 -0.55
N PHE A 12 19.98 -67.01 0.44
CA PHE A 12 18.67 -66.39 0.27
C PHE A 12 18.89 -64.93 -0.05
N ALA A 13 18.71 -64.54 -1.30
CA ALA A 13 18.61 -63.13 -1.69
C ALA A 13 17.19 -62.64 -1.38
N THR A 14 17.05 -61.91 -0.31
CA THR A 14 15.81 -61.17 -0.01
C THR A 14 15.76 -59.91 -0.89
N SER A 15 15.00 -60.02 -1.99
CA SER A 15 14.61 -58.86 -2.80
C SER A 15 13.67 -58.00 -1.96
N ALA A 16 14.16 -56.85 -1.41
CA ALA A 16 13.31 -55.83 -0.84
C ALA A 16 12.56 -55.16 -2.00
N VAL A 17 11.30 -55.49 -2.14
CA VAL A 17 10.36 -54.78 -2.99
C VAL A 17 10.07 -53.45 -2.27
N PHE A 18 10.70 -52.38 -2.70
CA PHE A 18 10.26 -51.03 -2.35
C PHE A 18 8.93 -50.82 -3.05
N VAL A 19 7.81 -51.08 -2.36
CA VAL A 19 6.53 -50.52 -2.74
C VAL A 19 6.65 -49.02 -2.53
N SER A 20 6.95 -48.28 -3.61
CA SER A 20 6.69 -46.85 -3.66
C SER A 20 5.18 -46.72 -3.43
N CYS A 21 4.79 -46.23 -2.26
CA CYS A 21 3.48 -45.62 -2.12
C CYS A 21 3.49 -44.42 -3.08
N GLU A 22 3.06 -44.62 -4.31
CA GLU A 22 2.45 -43.49 -5.01
C GLU A 22 1.23 -43.16 -4.16
N ASP A 23 1.35 -42.13 -3.34
CA ASP A 23 0.21 -41.42 -2.79
C ASP A 23 -0.67 -41.12 -4.00
N SER A 24 -1.74 -41.88 -4.15
CA SER A 24 -2.81 -41.54 -5.07
C SER A 24 -3.39 -40.25 -4.53
N ILE A 25 -2.77 -39.12 -4.90
CA ILE A 25 -3.37 -37.79 -4.74
C ILE A 25 -4.75 -37.97 -5.38
N ASP A 26 -5.77 -37.94 -4.53
CA ASP A 26 -7.15 -38.05 -4.94
C ASP A 26 -7.43 -36.90 -5.93
N LYS A 27 -7.40 -37.25 -7.22
CA LYS A 27 -7.57 -36.23 -8.29
C LYS A 27 -8.98 -35.65 -8.29
N GLU A 28 -9.92 -36.28 -7.57
CA GLU A 28 -11.29 -35.79 -7.40
C GLU A 28 -11.40 -34.72 -6.28
N ASN A 29 -10.46 -34.68 -5.33
CA ASN A 29 -10.41 -33.73 -4.24
C ASN A 29 -9.29 -32.68 -4.38
N LYS A 30 -8.75 -32.47 -5.56
CA LYS A 30 -7.91 -31.31 -5.80
C LYS A 30 -8.73 -30.05 -5.54
N PRO A 31 -8.23 -29.09 -4.77
CA PRO A 31 -8.87 -27.78 -4.68
C PRO A 31 -9.13 -27.30 -6.11
N ILE A 32 -10.36 -26.93 -6.42
CA ILE A 32 -10.69 -26.34 -7.71
C ILE A 32 -9.78 -25.13 -7.86
N PRO A 33 -8.93 -25.07 -8.91
CA PRO A 33 -8.08 -23.89 -9.10
C PRO A 33 -9.00 -22.67 -9.13
N TYR A 34 -8.67 -21.67 -8.32
CA TYR A 34 -9.40 -20.40 -8.39
C TYR A 34 -9.29 -19.86 -9.82
N GLU A 35 -10.43 -19.46 -10.40
CA GLU A 35 -10.41 -18.75 -11.66
C GLU A 35 -9.62 -17.46 -11.50
N PRO A 36 -8.69 -17.13 -12.41
CA PRO A 36 -7.93 -15.90 -12.36
C PRO A 36 -8.88 -14.69 -12.39
N ILE A 37 -8.61 -13.69 -11.56
CA ILE A 37 -9.36 -12.43 -11.55
C ILE A 37 -8.56 -11.39 -12.32
N GLY A 38 -9.08 -10.95 -13.45
CA GLY A 38 -8.36 -9.99 -14.30
C GLY A 38 -7.07 -10.55 -14.92
N GLY A 39 -6.90 -11.87 -14.94
CA GLY A 39 -5.70 -12.56 -15.40
C GLY A 39 -4.68 -12.86 -14.29
N TYR A 40 -5.00 -12.60 -13.03
CA TYR A 40 -4.13 -12.80 -11.88
C TYR A 40 -4.68 -13.88 -10.93
N GLU A 41 -3.79 -14.71 -10.38
CA GLU A 41 -4.16 -15.73 -9.39
C GLU A 41 -4.19 -15.17 -7.97
N ASN A 42 -3.31 -14.21 -7.65
CA ASN A 42 -3.21 -13.55 -6.36
C ASN A 42 -2.89 -12.05 -6.50
N SER A 43 -3.11 -11.29 -5.43
CA SER A 43 -2.96 -9.84 -5.41
C SER A 43 -1.51 -9.36 -5.64
N ASP A 44 -0.50 -10.20 -5.36
CA ASP A 44 0.91 -9.83 -5.54
C ASP A 44 1.37 -9.91 -7.00
N GLU A 45 0.57 -10.53 -7.88
CA GLU A 45 0.82 -10.57 -9.32
C GLU A 45 0.36 -9.29 -10.02
N VAL A 46 -0.56 -8.53 -9.42
CA VAL A 46 -1.09 -7.30 -10.03
C VAL A 46 0.03 -6.28 -10.17
N ALA A 47 0.41 -5.99 -11.41
CA ALA A 47 1.51 -5.08 -11.76
C ALA A 47 2.80 -5.36 -10.96
N ALA A 48 3.15 -6.63 -10.73
CA ALA A 48 4.23 -7.08 -9.84
C ALA A 48 5.59 -6.42 -10.12
N ALA A 49 5.90 -6.13 -11.39
CA ALA A 49 7.14 -5.46 -11.80
C ALA A 49 7.20 -3.99 -11.36
N HIS A 50 6.07 -3.41 -11.00
CA HIS A 50 5.89 -2.02 -10.59
C HIS A 50 5.59 -1.84 -9.10
N LEU A 51 5.45 -2.94 -8.35
CA LEU A 51 5.21 -2.91 -6.91
C LEU A 51 6.52 -2.64 -6.16
N VAL A 52 6.71 -1.42 -5.69
CA VAL A 52 7.96 -0.96 -5.05
C VAL A 52 7.95 -1.03 -3.52
N SER A 53 6.76 -1.12 -2.91
CA SER A 53 6.61 -1.26 -1.46
C SER A 53 5.30 -1.97 -1.12
N LYS A 54 5.34 -2.88 -0.12
CA LYS A 54 4.15 -3.60 0.38
C LYS A 54 4.27 -3.91 1.86
N PHE A 55 3.29 -3.46 2.63
CA PHE A 55 3.10 -3.78 4.04
C PHE A 55 1.80 -4.57 4.21
N SER A 56 1.90 -5.84 4.60
CA SER A 56 0.74 -6.68 4.92
C SER A 56 0.27 -6.53 6.36
N PHE A 57 1.11 -5.98 7.24
CA PHE A 57 0.83 -5.83 8.68
C PHE A 57 0.44 -7.14 9.41
N ASP A 58 0.86 -8.29 8.88
CA ASP A 58 0.66 -9.61 9.49
C ASP A 58 1.59 -9.84 10.69
N GLY A 59 1.38 -9.07 11.77
CA GLY A 59 2.21 -9.09 12.97
C GLY A 59 3.59 -8.46 12.79
N THR A 60 3.87 -7.82 11.66
CA THR A 60 5.13 -7.14 11.35
C THR A 60 4.87 -5.76 10.76
N ILE A 61 5.88 -4.88 10.88
CA ILE A 61 5.91 -3.58 10.24
C ILE A 61 6.80 -3.57 8.98
N ASP A 62 7.26 -4.73 8.52
CA ASP A 62 8.24 -4.83 7.45
C ASP A 62 7.61 -4.65 6.07
N ASP A 63 8.32 -3.95 5.19
CA ASP A 63 8.02 -3.88 3.76
C ASP A 63 8.60 -5.13 3.05
N SER A 64 7.73 -5.98 2.53
CA SER A 64 8.12 -7.21 1.84
C SER A 64 8.85 -6.99 0.51
N LYS A 65 8.84 -5.75 -0.01
CA LYS A 65 9.57 -5.34 -1.23
C LYS A 65 10.88 -4.63 -0.94
N ASN A 66 11.15 -4.32 0.33
CA ASN A 66 12.34 -3.59 0.77
C ASN A 66 12.51 -2.19 0.14
N GLY A 67 11.45 -1.60 -0.37
CA GLY A 67 11.46 -0.20 -0.82
C GLY A 67 11.56 0.80 0.34
N ILE A 68 11.06 0.38 1.51
CA ILE A 68 11.01 1.17 2.74
C ILE A 68 11.41 0.26 3.91
N THR A 69 12.53 0.55 4.59
CA THR A 69 13.09 -0.34 5.63
C THR A 69 13.56 0.43 6.87
N GLY A 70 14.01 -0.30 7.89
CA GLY A 70 14.45 0.31 9.16
C GLY A 70 13.29 0.86 9.97
N GLY A 71 12.16 0.12 9.98
CA GLY A 71 10.95 0.49 10.71
C GLY A 71 11.11 0.45 12.22
N THR A 72 10.63 1.51 12.89
CA THR A 72 10.50 1.59 14.35
C THR A 72 9.05 1.95 14.66
N GLY A 73 8.37 1.06 15.39
CA GLY A 73 6.99 1.25 15.81
C GLY A 73 6.90 1.94 17.17
N THR A 74 6.07 2.98 17.27
CA THR A 74 5.66 3.58 18.55
C THR A 74 4.25 3.09 18.86
N ASN A 75 4.07 2.43 20.01
CA ASN A 75 2.78 1.90 20.48
C ASN A 75 2.00 1.12 19.40
N VAL A 76 2.71 0.36 18.57
CA VAL A 76 2.12 -0.45 17.50
C VAL A 76 1.36 -1.62 18.09
N SER A 77 0.18 -1.88 17.58
CA SER A 77 -0.64 -3.05 17.86
C SER A 77 -1.33 -3.55 16.60
N TYR A 78 -1.89 -4.73 16.67
CA TYR A 78 -2.55 -5.38 15.54
C TYR A 78 -3.95 -5.85 15.92
N ASP A 79 -4.82 -5.97 14.93
CA ASP A 79 -6.16 -6.53 15.05
C ASP A 79 -6.48 -7.35 13.78
N ALA A 80 -7.63 -7.98 13.70
CA ALA A 80 -8.03 -8.74 12.52
C ALA A 80 -8.11 -7.85 11.26
N GLY A 81 -7.36 -8.22 10.23
CA GLY A 81 -7.26 -7.55 8.94
C GLY A 81 -8.30 -7.97 7.93
N ILE A 82 -8.25 -7.39 6.75
CA ILE A 82 -8.96 -7.90 5.58
C ILE A 82 -8.32 -9.22 5.13
N LYS A 83 -7.00 -9.33 5.27
CA LYS A 83 -6.21 -10.52 5.04
C LYS A 83 -5.23 -10.67 6.21
N GLY A 84 -5.34 -11.75 6.99
CA GLY A 84 -4.49 -11.92 8.17
C GLY A 84 -4.75 -10.89 9.27
N SER A 85 -3.75 -10.13 9.67
CA SER A 85 -3.85 -9.04 10.65
C SER A 85 -3.58 -7.67 10.02
N ALA A 86 -4.01 -6.62 10.70
CA ALA A 86 -3.89 -5.23 10.27
C ALA A 86 -3.16 -4.40 11.33
N TYR A 87 -2.44 -3.36 10.94
CA TYR A 87 -1.99 -2.31 11.84
C TYR A 87 -3.18 -1.64 12.50
N LYS A 88 -3.16 -1.57 13.83
CA LYS A 88 -4.16 -0.88 14.65
C LYS A 88 -3.59 0.42 15.15
N GLY A 89 -4.04 1.50 14.57
CA GLY A 89 -3.69 2.85 14.96
C GLY A 89 -4.32 3.27 16.30
N SER A 90 -3.70 4.23 16.95
CA SER A 90 -4.19 4.88 18.17
C SER A 90 -3.75 6.34 18.20
N THR A 91 -4.25 7.13 19.15
CA THR A 91 -3.89 8.55 19.31
C THR A 91 -2.40 8.79 19.59
N SER A 92 -1.63 7.75 19.83
CA SER A 92 -0.19 7.83 20.13
C SER A 92 0.66 6.83 19.33
N SER A 93 0.08 6.12 18.37
CA SER A 93 0.80 5.13 17.58
C SER A 93 1.15 5.64 16.19
N PHE A 94 2.35 5.31 15.74
CA PHE A 94 2.82 5.48 14.36
C PHE A 94 4.02 4.56 14.10
N ILE A 95 4.38 4.41 12.85
CA ILE A 95 5.58 3.68 12.43
C ILE A 95 6.45 4.63 11.61
N ALA A 96 7.72 4.76 12.00
CA ALA A 96 8.71 5.55 11.28
C ALA A 96 9.75 4.62 10.66
N TYR A 97 10.13 4.88 9.41
CA TYR A 97 11.15 4.13 8.67
C TYR A 97 12.32 5.04 8.33
N ASP A 98 13.53 4.52 8.52
CA ASP A 98 14.78 5.27 8.38
C ASP A 98 15.37 5.22 6.96
N ASN A 99 14.97 4.24 6.16
CA ASN A 99 15.52 4.04 4.84
C ASN A 99 14.42 3.99 3.77
N VAL A 100 14.56 4.82 2.75
CA VAL A 100 13.66 4.86 1.59
C VAL A 100 14.51 4.62 0.35
N ALA A 101 14.24 3.53 -0.37
CA ALA A 101 14.99 3.16 -1.56
C ALA A 101 14.75 4.15 -2.72
N SER A 102 15.68 4.19 -3.66
CA SER A 102 15.59 5.04 -4.84
C SER A 102 14.35 4.77 -5.70
N SER A 103 13.83 3.55 -5.69
CA SER A 103 12.56 3.18 -6.35
C SER A 103 11.36 3.94 -5.81
N VAL A 104 11.37 4.32 -4.53
CA VAL A 104 10.31 5.13 -3.90
C VAL A 104 10.65 6.62 -3.93
N VAL A 105 11.93 6.99 -3.77
CA VAL A 105 12.36 8.40 -3.83
C VAL A 105 12.15 8.99 -5.21
N ASN A 106 12.44 8.24 -6.27
CA ASN A 106 12.44 8.71 -7.66
C ASN A 106 11.13 8.40 -8.43
N LEU A 107 10.03 8.24 -7.72
CA LEU A 107 8.71 8.04 -8.35
C LEU A 107 8.39 9.19 -9.30
N LYS A 108 8.00 8.85 -10.52
CA LYS A 108 7.54 9.78 -11.56
C LYS A 108 6.03 9.74 -11.74
N SER A 109 5.46 8.58 -11.53
CA SER A 109 4.06 8.28 -11.37
C SER A 109 3.89 7.49 -10.09
N ILE A 110 2.69 7.36 -9.57
CA ILE A 110 2.44 6.61 -8.36
C ILE A 110 1.04 6.02 -8.37
N THR A 111 0.90 4.83 -7.78
CA THR A 111 -0.36 4.37 -7.20
C THR A 111 -0.12 3.98 -5.75
N VAL A 112 -1.00 4.45 -4.87
CA VAL A 112 -1.09 4.00 -3.48
C VAL A 112 -2.39 3.25 -3.30
N SER A 113 -2.30 2.02 -2.80
CA SER A 113 -3.44 1.19 -2.42
C SER A 113 -3.37 0.88 -0.95
N MET A 114 -4.49 0.95 -0.25
CA MET A 114 -4.59 0.56 1.16
C MET A 114 -6.02 0.16 1.50
N TRP A 115 -6.16 -0.80 2.41
CA TRP A 115 -7.41 -1.06 3.08
C TRP A 115 -7.42 -0.33 4.41
N ILE A 116 -8.52 0.34 4.69
CA ILE A 116 -8.73 1.02 5.98
C ILE A 116 -10.09 0.65 6.56
N LYS A 117 -10.14 0.59 7.88
CA LYS A 117 -11.40 0.55 8.63
C LYS A 117 -11.28 1.56 9.76
N THR A 118 -12.03 2.64 9.67
CA THR A 118 -11.94 3.75 10.62
C THR A 118 -13.32 4.32 10.90
N ASP A 119 -13.40 5.07 11.98
CA ASP A 119 -14.57 5.83 12.35
C ASP A 119 -14.36 7.32 12.09
N GLN A 120 -15.45 8.08 12.07
CA GLN A 120 -15.38 9.53 12.00
C GLN A 120 -14.62 10.06 13.23
N HIS A 121 -13.77 11.05 13.03
CA HIS A 121 -13.04 11.74 14.08
C HIS A 121 -13.27 13.25 14.04
N THR A 122 -12.83 13.93 15.08
CA THR A 122 -12.90 15.39 15.24
C THR A 122 -11.54 15.95 15.71
N GLY A 123 -11.39 17.24 15.62
CA GLY A 123 -10.25 17.95 16.23
C GLY A 123 -9.03 18.14 15.36
N GLY A 124 -9.01 17.63 14.11
CA GLY A 124 -7.87 17.80 13.22
C GLY A 124 -7.86 16.80 12.09
N ALA A 125 -6.71 16.61 11.45
CA ALA A 125 -6.52 15.67 10.36
C ALA A 125 -5.68 14.47 10.81
N GLN A 126 -6.15 13.24 10.53
CA GLN A 126 -5.39 12.02 10.76
C GLN A 126 -4.50 11.71 9.56
N SER A 127 -3.22 11.46 9.81
CA SER A 127 -2.28 11.06 8.76
C SER A 127 -2.30 9.55 8.54
N LEU A 128 -2.64 9.12 7.32
CA LEU A 128 -2.56 7.71 6.92
C LEU A 128 -1.11 7.30 6.67
N PHE A 129 -0.40 8.07 5.87
CA PHE A 129 1.03 7.92 5.64
C PHE A 129 1.64 9.25 5.16
N MET A 130 2.96 9.35 5.25
CA MET A 130 3.72 10.50 4.77
C MET A 130 5.10 10.09 4.29
N LEU A 131 5.51 10.61 3.13
CA LEU A 131 6.90 10.67 2.68
C LEU A 131 7.44 12.06 3.03
N PRO A 132 8.16 12.22 4.15
CA PRO A 132 8.64 13.50 4.64
C PRO A 132 9.54 14.25 3.67
N LYS A 133 9.53 15.57 3.79
CA LYS A 133 10.52 16.47 3.19
C LYS A 133 11.26 17.20 4.31
N LYS A 134 12.58 17.13 4.33
CA LYS A 134 13.40 17.55 5.48
C LYS A 134 13.28 19.03 5.80
N THR A 135 13.13 19.88 4.80
CA THR A 135 13.13 21.35 4.95
C THR A 135 11.76 21.98 4.73
N ASP A 136 10.70 21.20 4.62
CA ASP A 136 9.35 21.71 4.38
C ASP A 136 8.40 21.30 5.52
N PHE A 137 7.42 22.17 5.80
CA PHE A 137 6.34 21.86 6.73
C PHE A 137 5.48 20.70 6.28
N TRP A 138 5.21 20.62 4.97
CA TRP A 138 4.51 19.50 4.34
C TRP A 138 5.49 18.47 3.78
N GLY A 139 5.13 17.21 3.79
CA GLY A 139 5.91 16.15 3.15
C GLY A 139 5.85 16.20 1.62
N ASN A 140 6.59 15.32 0.97
CA ASN A 140 6.54 15.15 -0.50
C ASN A 140 5.22 14.53 -0.97
N ILE A 141 4.86 13.39 -0.41
CA ILE A 141 3.67 12.62 -0.76
C ILE A 141 3.00 12.16 0.52
N PHE A 142 1.70 12.36 0.66
CA PHE A 142 0.96 11.92 1.84
C PHE A 142 -0.55 11.83 1.60
N SER A 143 -1.24 11.15 2.51
CA SER A 143 -2.69 11.10 2.58
C SER A 143 -3.20 11.40 3.98
N LEU A 144 -4.19 12.27 4.08
CA LEU A 144 -4.83 12.69 5.32
C LEU A 144 -6.33 12.45 5.26
N ILE A 145 -6.92 12.10 6.40
CA ILE A 145 -8.37 12.15 6.62
C ILE A 145 -8.65 13.40 7.45
N GLU A 146 -9.32 14.38 6.85
CA GLU A 146 -9.73 15.60 7.53
C GLU A 146 -10.93 15.36 8.45
N SER A 147 -11.01 16.09 9.54
CA SER A 147 -12.20 16.11 10.40
C SER A 147 -13.35 16.90 9.76
N GLY A 148 -14.55 16.78 10.32
CA GLY A 148 -15.66 17.69 10.02
C GLY A 148 -16.56 17.28 8.86
N SER A 149 -16.38 16.11 8.25
CA SER A 149 -17.36 15.53 7.34
C SER A 149 -18.54 14.91 8.13
N SER A 150 -19.56 14.43 7.42
CA SER A 150 -20.65 13.70 8.06
C SER A 150 -20.19 12.34 8.59
N ASN A 151 -20.97 11.70 9.45
CA ASN A 151 -20.69 10.38 10.01
C ASN A 151 -20.60 9.23 8.97
N THR A 152 -20.83 9.50 7.70
CA THR A 152 -20.73 8.52 6.61
C THR A 152 -19.74 8.93 5.52
N SER A 153 -19.40 10.22 5.44
CA SER A 153 -18.62 10.78 4.34
C SER A 153 -17.24 11.24 4.81
N MET A 154 -16.21 10.85 4.08
CA MET A 154 -14.81 11.11 4.40
C MET A 154 -14.24 12.21 3.50
N PHE A 155 -13.70 13.25 4.11
CA PHE A 155 -12.85 14.21 3.43
C PHE A 155 -11.42 13.64 3.39
N LEU A 156 -11.05 13.04 2.27
CA LEU A 156 -9.68 12.57 2.02
C LEU A 156 -8.90 13.66 1.29
N LYS A 157 -7.68 13.91 1.74
CA LYS A 157 -6.75 14.85 1.14
C LYS A 157 -5.45 14.13 0.81
N ASN A 158 -5.05 14.15 -0.46
CA ASN A 158 -3.76 13.64 -0.90
C ASN A 158 -2.86 14.80 -1.31
N HIS A 159 -1.56 14.62 -1.16
CA HIS A 159 -0.56 15.58 -1.60
C HIS A 159 0.46 14.91 -2.51
N ILE A 160 0.85 15.61 -3.56
CA ILE A 160 1.91 15.23 -4.49
C ILE A 160 2.86 16.38 -4.71
N GLN A 161 4.16 16.08 -4.90
CA GLN A 161 5.23 17.06 -5.03
C GLN A 161 5.97 16.90 -6.36
N ARG A 162 6.34 18.05 -6.94
CA ARG A 162 7.26 18.14 -8.07
C ARG A 162 8.29 19.24 -7.84
N ASP A 163 9.40 18.89 -7.22
CA ASP A 163 10.56 19.76 -7.02
C ASP A 163 11.50 19.64 -8.21
N VAL A 164 11.54 20.65 -9.05
CA VAL A 164 12.35 20.69 -10.27
C VAL A 164 13.11 22.02 -10.39
N THR A 165 14.14 22.04 -11.22
CA THR A 165 14.91 23.26 -11.51
C THR A 165 14.82 23.55 -13.01
N PRO A 166 14.36 24.74 -13.44
CA PRO A 166 13.82 25.82 -12.61
C PRO A 166 12.51 25.41 -11.93
N SER A 167 12.20 26.03 -10.77
CA SER A 167 10.98 25.76 -10.00
C SER A 167 9.72 26.11 -10.79
N ILE A 168 8.65 25.37 -10.55
CA ILE A 168 7.30 25.66 -11.07
C ILE A 168 6.46 26.32 -9.98
N ASP A 169 5.43 27.10 -10.37
CA ASP A 169 4.62 27.87 -9.43
C ASP A 169 3.87 26.97 -8.41
N TRP A 170 3.35 25.83 -8.91
CA TRP A 170 2.55 24.89 -8.12
C TRP A 170 3.29 23.56 -7.90
N SER A 171 4.46 23.62 -7.27
CA SER A 171 5.31 22.44 -7.03
C SER A 171 4.69 21.42 -6.07
N GLY A 172 3.97 21.89 -5.04
CA GLY A 172 3.19 21.04 -4.13
C GLY A 172 1.69 21.19 -4.38
N GLN A 173 0.98 20.06 -4.50
CA GLN A 173 -0.45 20.09 -4.83
C GLN A 173 -1.26 19.20 -3.92
N PHE A 174 -2.24 19.81 -3.27
CA PHE A 174 -3.32 19.10 -2.62
C PHE A 174 -4.37 18.64 -3.62
N VAL A 175 -4.82 17.40 -3.47
CA VAL A 175 -5.98 16.83 -4.16
C VAL A 175 -7.00 16.49 -3.09
N GLU A 176 -8.10 17.24 -3.06
CA GLU A 176 -9.07 17.22 -1.98
C GLU A 176 -10.39 16.59 -2.44
N HIS A 177 -10.82 15.57 -1.70
CA HIS A 177 -12.12 14.94 -1.88
C HIS A 177 -13.11 15.48 -0.86
N ASN A 178 -13.60 16.70 -1.10
CA ASN A 178 -14.54 17.44 -0.27
C ASN A 178 -15.77 17.91 -1.07
N GLY A 179 -16.72 18.57 -0.41
CA GLY A 179 -17.93 19.08 -1.06
C GLY A 179 -18.65 18.02 -1.88
N ASP A 180 -18.90 18.30 -3.17
CA ASP A 180 -19.57 17.38 -4.09
C ASP A 180 -18.73 16.11 -4.41
N ASN A 181 -17.43 16.18 -4.17
CA ASN A 181 -16.48 15.08 -4.43
C ASN A 181 -16.10 14.29 -3.16
N ILE A 182 -16.79 14.50 -2.06
CA ILE A 182 -16.55 13.81 -0.80
C ILE A 182 -16.79 12.31 -0.96
N LEU A 183 -15.94 11.48 -0.36
CA LEU A 183 -16.06 10.02 -0.43
C LEU A 183 -17.17 9.55 0.51
N LYS A 184 -18.19 8.88 -0.04
CA LYS A 184 -19.38 8.47 0.70
C LYS A 184 -19.23 7.05 1.28
N ASN A 185 -19.91 6.80 2.42
CA ASN A 185 -19.98 5.47 3.07
C ASN A 185 -18.61 4.88 3.43
N MET A 186 -17.70 5.71 3.94
CA MET A 186 -16.32 5.32 4.19
C MET A 186 -16.03 4.78 5.60
N TYR A 187 -16.95 5.01 6.56
CA TYR A 187 -16.70 4.71 7.98
C TYR A 187 -17.38 3.42 8.45
N GLY A 188 -16.82 2.80 9.51
CA GLY A 188 -17.37 1.65 10.22
C GLY A 188 -17.13 0.28 9.56
N SER A 189 -16.65 0.23 8.32
CA SER A 189 -16.36 -1.02 7.60
C SER A 189 -15.05 -0.93 6.83
N TRP A 190 -14.50 -2.08 6.45
CA TRP A 190 -13.32 -2.12 5.58
C TRP A 190 -13.63 -1.47 4.22
N LYS A 191 -12.73 -0.59 3.80
CA LYS A 191 -12.74 0.09 2.50
C LYS A 191 -11.37 0.03 1.87
N GLN A 192 -11.29 -0.40 0.62
CA GLN A 192 -10.07 -0.20 -0.15
C GLN A 192 -10.11 1.21 -0.75
N ILE A 193 -9.06 1.98 -0.51
CA ILE A 193 -8.79 3.24 -1.19
C ILE A 193 -7.59 3.02 -2.08
N VAL A 194 -7.76 3.31 -3.38
CA VAL A 194 -6.63 3.38 -4.31
C VAL A 194 -6.65 4.76 -4.95
N TRP A 195 -5.55 5.48 -4.88
CA TRP A 195 -5.38 6.68 -5.67
C TRP A 195 -4.12 6.60 -6.50
N SER A 196 -4.14 7.21 -7.67
CA SER A 196 -3.01 7.20 -8.58
C SER A 196 -2.78 8.56 -9.20
N TYR A 197 -1.52 8.82 -9.54
CA TYR A 197 -1.11 9.94 -10.36
C TYR A 197 -0.23 9.44 -11.52
N ASN A 198 -0.61 9.79 -12.74
CA ASN A 198 0.16 9.51 -13.94
C ASN A 198 0.95 10.75 -14.35
N GLY A 199 2.27 10.72 -14.19
CA GLY A 199 3.15 11.85 -14.48
C GLY A 199 3.20 12.24 -15.96
N THR A 200 3.04 11.28 -16.88
CA THR A 200 3.04 11.53 -18.33
C THR A 200 1.81 12.32 -18.77
N SER A 201 0.63 11.96 -18.27
CA SER A 201 -0.65 12.61 -18.62
C SER A 201 -1.08 13.70 -17.65
N SER A 202 -0.37 13.88 -16.52
CA SER A 202 -0.71 14.74 -15.40
C SER A 202 -2.13 14.51 -14.90
N THR A 203 -2.52 13.22 -14.77
CA THR A 203 -3.87 12.81 -14.41
C THR A 203 -3.88 12.10 -13.07
N TYR A 204 -4.72 12.58 -12.16
CA TYR A 204 -5.03 11.93 -10.90
C TYR A 204 -6.32 11.11 -11.02
N SER A 205 -6.36 9.96 -10.38
CA SER A 205 -7.54 9.10 -10.26
C SER A 205 -7.67 8.58 -8.84
N ILE A 206 -8.91 8.28 -8.43
CA ILE A 206 -9.19 7.62 -7.15
C ILE A 206 -10.26 6.55 -7.33
N TYR A 207 -10.15 5.50 -6.53
CA TYR A 207 -11.04 4.34 -6.51
C TYR A 207 -11.41 4.01 -5.08
N VAL A 208 -12.62 3.57 -4.87
CA VAL A 208 -13.11 3.01 -3.62
C VAL A 208 -13.69 1.63 -3.91
N ASP A 209 -13.25 0.62 -3.15
CA ASP A 209 -13.68 -0.77 -3.32
C ASP A 209 -13.57 -1.25 -4.78
N GLY A 210 -12.43 -0.95 -5.43
CA GLY A 210 -12.12 -1.32 -6.80
C GLY A 210 -12.89 -0.54 -7.88
N GLN A 211 -13.73 0.45 -7.52
CA GLN A 211 -14.53 1.24 -8.44
C GLN A 211 -13.99 2.66 -8.57
N LYS A 212 -13.77 3.10 -9.80
CA LYS A 212 -13.31 4.46 -10.11
C LYS A 212 -14.36 5.50 -9.72
N ILE A 213 -13.93 6.53 -9.01
CA ILE A 213 -14.75 7.70 -8.75
C ILE A 213 -14.60 8.68 -9.92
N VAL A 214 -15.74 9.10 -10.48
CA VAL A 214 -15.73 10.13 -11.53
C VAL A 214 -15.42 11.48 -10.91
N LEU A 215 -14.34 12.08 -11.36
CA LEU A 215 -13.85 13.37 -10.87
C LEU A 215 -14.01 14.45 -11.94
N PRO A 216 -14.33 15.70 -11.57
CA PRO A 216 -14.28 16.83 -12.50
C PRO A 216 -12.83 17.07 -12.97
N VAL A 217 -12.68 17.69 -14.13
CA VAL A 217 -11.38 18.01 -14.71
C VAL A 217 -10.48 18.83 -13.79
N SER A 218 -11.07 19.75 -13.01
CA SER A 218 -10.37 20.57 -12.01
C SER A 218 -9.66 19.77 -10.92
N ILE A 219 -10.11 18.54 -10.64
CA ILE A 219 -9.48 17.63 -9.67
C ILE A 219 -8.62 16.60 -10.40
N SER A 220 -9.13 16.00 -11.48
CA SER A 220 -8.44 14.90 -12.17
C SER A 220 -7.25 15.36 -13.00
N LYS A 221 -7.23 16.60 -13.53
CA LYS A 221 -6.07 17.16 -14.24
C LYS A 221 -5.24 18.05 -13.32
N ARG A 222 -3.92 17.86 -13.37
CA ARG A 222 -2.98 18.62 -12.54
C ARG A 222 -2.10 19.51 -13.43
N TYR A 223 -1.81 20.71 -12.95
CA TYR A 223 -1.13 21.77 -13.73
C TYR A 223 0.06 22.33 -12.93
N ALA A 224 1.10 22.74 -13.64
CA ALA A 224 2.29 23.34 -13.04
C ALA A 224 2.09 24.81 -12.60
N SER A 225 1.05 25.46 -13.13
CA SER A 225 0.59 26.81 -12.78
C SER A 225 -0.86 26.98 -13.21
N ASP A 226 -1.43 28.18 -13.05
CA ASP A 226 -2.83 28.48 -13.37
C ASP A 226 -3.18 28.13 -14.84
N PRO A 227 -4.03 27.13 -15.09
CA PRO A 227 -4.38 26.72 -16.44
C PRO A 227 -5.17 27.79 -17.22
N THR A 228 -5.87 28.70 -16.53
CA THR A 228 -6.59 29.82 -17.17
C THR A 228 -5.65 30.90 -17.72
N LYS A 229 -4.41 30.89 -17.26
CA LYS A 229 -3.32 31.76 -17.72
C LYS A 229 -2.28 31.03 -18.57
N GLY A 230 -2.65 29.87 -19.12
CA GLY A 230 -1.77 29.08 -19.98
C GLY A 230 -0.83 28.14 -19.23
N GLY A 231 -1.13 27.82 -17.98
CA GLY A 231 -0.38 26.84 -17.19
C GLY A 231 -0.33 25.47 -17.87
N GLY A 232 0.88 24.95 -18.05
CA GLY A 232 1.10 23.63 -18.62
C GLY A 232 0.81 22.48 -17.67
N PRO A 233 0.89 21.22 -18.14
CA PRO A 233 0.67 20.03 -17.32
C PRO A 233 1.66 19.96 -16.15
N PHE A 234 1.25 19.38 -15.02
CA PHE A 234 2.10 19.21 -13.82
C PHE A 234 3.35 18.39 -14.13
N GLY A 235 3.21 17.30 -14.91
CA GLY A 235 4.32 16.44 -15.32
C GLY A 235 4.68 15.37 -14.29
N GLU A 236 5.86 14.79 -14.44
CA GLU A 236 6.36 13.73 -13.57
C GLU A 236 6.57 14.24 -12.15
N LEU A 237 6.29 13.39 -11.15
CA LEU A 237 6.60 13.67 -9.75
C LEU A 237 8.12 13.85 -9.57
N ALA A 238 8.49 14.63 -8.59
CA ALA A 238 9.87 14.79 -8.17
C ALA A 238 9.89 15.10 -6.67
N SER A 239 10.16 14.08 -5.86
CA SER A 239 10.39 14.25 -4.43
C SER A 239 11.80 14.75 -4.17
N SER A 240 11.96 15.56 -3.16
CA SER A 240 13.27 16.04 -2.71
C SER A 240 13.47 15.85 -1.21
N GLU A 241 14.72 15.80 -0.78
CA GLU A 241 15.10 15.74 0.65
C GLU A 241 14.39 14.64 1.44
N VAL A 242 14.12 13.51 0.77
CA VAL A 242 13.51 12.32 1.38
C VAL A 242 14.52 11.65 2.31
N SER A 243 14.13 11.42 3.55
CA SER A 243 14.99 10.72 4.54
C SER A 243 14.23 9.71 5.38
N LYS A 244 12.90 9.75 5.35
CA LYS A 244 12.03 8.93 6.19
C LYS A 244 10.78 8.54 5.41
N PHE A 245 10.05 7.55 5.96
CA PHE A 245 8.66 7.27 5.62
C PHE A 245 7.88 7.04 6.92
N ILE A 246 6.62 7.41 6.96
CA ILE A 246 5.81 7.32 8.17
C ILE A 246 4.45 6.73 7.82
N ILE A 247 3.96 5.80 8.64
CA ILE A 247 2.58 5.30 8.63
C ILE A 247 1.90 5.71 9.92
N GLY A 248 0.70 6.27 9.81
CA GLY A 248 -0.15 6.63 10.94
C GLY A 248 0.25 7.89 11.69
N GLY A 249 1.18 8.71 11.16
CA GLY A 249 1.65 9.93 11.81
C GLY A 249 2.21 10.97 10.84
N TYR A 250 2.54 12.13 11.37
CA TYR A 250 3.16 13.25 10.65
C TYR A 250 4.67 13.27 10.87
N GLN A 251 5.40 13.94 9.96
CA GLN A 251 6.85 14.13 10.11
C GLN A 251 7.20 14.89 11.41
N GLN A 252 6.33 15.77 11.89
CA GLN A 252 6.50 16.51 13.15
C GLN A 252 6.48 15.60 14.39
N HIS A 253 5.88 14.41 14.32
CA HIS A 253 5.97 13.40 15.40
C HIS A 253 7.38 12.83 15.59
N LEU A 254 8.27 13.04 14.61
CA LEU A 254 9.67 12.63 14.68
C LEU A 254 10.58 13.67 15.40
N GLY A 255 10.06 14.88 15.67
CA GLY A 255 10.83 15.97 16.24
C GLY A 255 11.73 16.68 15.22
N ALA A 256 12.95 17.01 15.60
CA ALA A 256 13.88 17.70 14.69
C ALA A 256 14.16 16.86 13.39
N PRO A 257 14.23 17.51 12.22
CA PRO A 257 14.21 18.97 12.01
C PRO A 257 12.82 19.60 11.90
N TRP A 258 11.72 18.82 11.96
CA TRP A 258 10.35 19.29 11.66
C TRP A 258 9.65 19.98 12.84
N GLY A 259 10.26 19.96 14.04
CA GLY A 259 9.66 20.53 15.25
C GLY A 259 8.64 19.59 15.91
N ALA A 260 7.76 20.15 16.73
CA ALA A 260 6.67 19.41 17.37
C ALA A 260 5.40 19.47 16.52
N PRO A 261 4.52 18.45 16.62
CA PRO A 261 3.24 18.48 15.91
C PRO A 261 2.31 19.54 16.49
N ASP A 262 1.57 20.21 15.61
CA ASP A 262 0.46 21.07 16.00
C ASP A 262 -0.72 20.24 16.53
N GLY A 263 -1.60 20.87 17.33
CA GLY A 263 -2.72 20.16 17.95
C GLY A 263 -3.76 19.57 16.99
N TRP A 264 -3.73 19.97 15.72
CA TRP A 264 -4.58 19.40 14.66
C TRP A 264 -3.95 18.22 13.92
N MET A 265 -2.66 17.95 14.12
CA MET A 265 -1.92 16.83 13.52
C MET A 265 -2.17 15.55 14.32
N LEU A 266 -3.16 14.78 13.90
CA LEU A 266 -3.59 13.59 14.62
C LEU A 266 -2.95 12.32 14.05
N ASN A 267 -2.60 11.39 14.96
CA ASN A 267 -2.27 10.03 14.55
C ASN A 267 -3.51 9.33 13.98
N TYR A 268 -3.29 8.39 13.07
CA TYR A 268 -4.36 7.54 12.57
C TYR A 268 -4.85 6.57 13.65
N THR A 269 -6.16 6.46 13.86
CA THR A 269 -6.77 5.65 14.93
C THR A 269 -7.55 4.44 14.42
N GLY A 270 -7.60 4.21 13.10
CA GLY A 270 -8.28 3.07 12.49
C GLY A 270 -7.39 1.84 12.32
N LEU A 271 -7.90 0.86 11.58
CA LEU A 271 -7.15 -0.28 11.09
C LEU A 271 -6.65 0.00 9.67
N MET A 272 -5.41 -0.40 9.35
CA MET A 272 -4.83 -0.32 8.02
C MET A 272 -4.23 -1.67 7.64
N ASP A 273 -4.47 -2.10 6.39
CA ASP A 273 -4.03 -3.39 5.89
C ASP A 273 -3.65 -3.31 4.40
N GLU A 274 -2.82 -4.25 3.93
CA GLU A 274 -2.38 -4.40 2.52
C GLU A 274 -1.99 -3.05 1.88
N PHE A 275 -1.16 -2.26 2.58
CA PHE A 275 -0.65 -1.00 2.06
C PHE A 275 0.39 -1.25 0.97
N ARG A 276 0.20 -0.65 -0.21
CA ARG A 276 1.06 -0.86 -1.39
C ARG A 276 1.38 0.46 -2.08
N ILE A 277 2.60 0.55 -2.60
CA ILE A 277 3.05 1.63 -3.50
C ILE A 277 3.54 1.01 -4.80
N TYR A 278 3.04 1.53 -5.92
CA TYR A 278 3.49 1.19 -7.26
C TYR A 278 4.12 2.44 -7.92
N ASP A 279 5.12 2.24 -8.78
CA ASP A 279 5.81 3.31 -9.52
C ASP A 279 5.11 3.71 -10.83
N VAL A 280 3.90 3.23 -11.04
CA VAL A 280 3.02 3.54 -12.18
C VAL A 280 1.61 3.89 -11.71
N ALA A 281 0.84 4.54 -12.57
CA ALA A 281 -0.61 4.63 -12.40
C ALA A 281 -1.25 3.33 -12.89
N LEU A 282 -1.80 2.53 -11.97
CA LEU A 282 -2.51 1.31 -12.31
C LEU A 282 -3.73 1.60 -13.20
N THR A 283 -4.03 0.68 -14.09
CA THR A 283 -5.24 0.70 -14.92
C THR A 283 -6.49 0.38 -14.10
N ASP A 284 -7.67 0.78 -14.59
CA ASP A 284 -8.96 0.49 -13.95
C ASP A 284 -9.16 -1.02 -13.74
N ASN A 285 -8.68 -1.86 -14.69
CA ASN A 285 -8.76 -3.33 -14.59
C ASN A 285 -7.84 -3.89 -13.50
N GLU A 286 -6.60 -3.38 -13.39
CA GLU A 286 -5.64 -3.79 -12.34
C GLU A 286 -6.17 -3.41 -10.95
N VAL A 287 -6.72 -2.22 -10.77
CA VAL A 287 -7.32 -1.79 -9.50
C VAL A 287 -8.53 -2.67 -9.14
N SER A 288 -9.39 -2.97 -10.11
CA SER A 288 -10.54 -3.86 -9.89
C SER A 288 -10.11 -5.30 -9.54
N ALA A 289 -9.05 -5.81 -10.19
CA ALA A 289 -8.50 -7.13 -9.89
C ALA A 289 -7.88 -7.16 -8.48
N LEU A 290 -7.06 -6.15 -8.14
CA LEU A 290 -6.43 -6.03 -6.83
C LEU A 290 -7.48 -6.05 -5.70
N TYR A 291 -8.54 -5.24 -5.83
CA TYR A 291 -9.63 -5.24 -4.86
C TYR A 291 -10.26 -6.62 -4.65
N LYS A 292 -10.61 -7.30 -5.74
CA LYS A 292 -11.30 -8.59 -5.69
C LYS A 292 -10.40 -9.69 -5.08
N LEU A 293 -9.13 -9.72 -5.49
CA LEU A 293 -8.14 -10.70 -5.00
C LEU A 293 -7.88 -10.52 -3.50
N GLU A 294 -7.65 -9.27 -3.04
CA GLU A 294 -7.43 -9.00 -1.61
C GLU A 294 -8.68 -9.28 -0.78
N LYS A 295 -9.87 -8.94 -1.28
CA LYS A 295 -11.14 -9.27 -0.63
C LYS A 295 -11.36 -10.77 -0.50
N ASP A 296 -10.93 -11.55 -1.50
CA ASP A 296 -10.95 -13.00 -1.50
C ASP A 296 -9.75 -13.62 -0.74
N LYS A 297 -8.90 -12.79 -0.12
CA LYS A 297 -7.70 -13.17 0.63
C LYS A 297 -6.63 -13.88 -0.22
N ARG A 298 -6.58 -13.57 -1.47
CA ARG A 298 -5.69 -14.14 -2.47
C ARG A 298 -4.47 -13.27 -2.76
#